data_2c4b2d6994d9ebc116f71f335bcac4cd
#
_entry.id   2c4b2d6994d9ebc116f71f335bcac4cd
#
_cell.length_a   1.000
_cell.length_b   1.000
_cell.length_c   1.000
_cell.angle_alpha   90.00
_cell.angle_beta   90.00
_cell.angle_gamma   90.00
#
_symmetry.space_group_name_H-M   'P 1'
#
loop_
_entity.id
_entity.type
_entity.pdbx_description
1 polymer ?
#
loop_
_entity_poly.entity_id
_entity_poly.type
_entity_poly.pdbx_seq_one_letter_code
_entity_poly.pdbx_strand_id
1 'polypeptide(L)'
;MKFHEKACEGKVGAACARVAGYYDEGRGTEQNLAKASKFYETACTYEDASGCHAIADMYERGDGVKKDETKAMDFYGLACDYGSRGACADFRKLYKNTK
;
A
#
# COMPACT_ATOMS: atom_id res chain seq x y z
N MET A 1 2.26 8.61 17.20
CA MET A 1 1.25 7.81 16.49
C MET A 1 -0.01 8.59 16.19
N LYS A 2 -0.69 9.12 17.20
CA LYS A 2 -1.91 9.92 17.00
C LYS A 2 -1.75 11.08 16.02
N PHE A 3 -0.61 11.74 16.05
CA PHE A 3 -0.35 12.89 15.18
C PHE A 3 -0.39 12.47 13.70
N HIS A 4 0.21 11.35 13.36
CA HIS A 4 0.25 10.85 12.00
C HIS A 4 -1.12 10.37 11.53
N GLU A 5 -1.91 9.78 12.42
CA GLU A 5 -3.27 9.37 12.08
C GLU A 5 -4.14 10.58 11.74
N LYS A 6 -3.98 11.68 12.49
CA LYS A 6 -4.70 12.92 12.20
C LYS A 6 -4.28 13.49 10.85
N ALA A 7 -2.99 13.45 10.51
CA ALA A 7 -2.50 13.91 9.22
C ALA A 7 -3.07 13.05 8.08
N CYS A 8 -3.20 11.73 8.32
CA CYS A 8 -3.84 10.85 7.36
C CYS A 8 -5.32 11.22 7.17
N GLU A 9 -6.03 11.51 8.27
CA GLU A 9 -7.42 11.96 8.21
C GLU A 9 -7.54 13.27 7.42
N GLY A 10 -6.48 14.08 7.41
CA GLY A 10 -6.40 15.30 6.61
C GLY A 10 -6.12 15.07 5.14
N LYS A 11 -6.19 13.82 4.68
CA LYS A 11 -6.03 13.43 3.28
C LYS A 11 -4.61 13.62 2.74
N VAL A 12 -3.62 13.40 3.61
CA VAL A 12 -2.20 13.44 3.21
C VAL A 12 -1.72 12.01 3.01
N GLY A 13 -1.55 11.60 1.75
CA GLY A 13 -1.17 10.22 1.42
C GLY A 13 0.11 9.76 2.09
N ALA A 14 1.15 10.60 2.12
CA ALA A 14 2.41 10.26 2.75
C ALA A 14 2.25 9.97 4.25
N ALA A 15 1.38 10.73 4.94
CA ALA A 15 1.10 10.50 6.36
C ALA A 15 0.37 9.16 6.56
N CYS A 16 -0.58 8.85 5.67
CA CYS A 16 -1.29 7.57 5.71
C CYS A 16 -0.32 6.39 5.54
N ALA A 17 0.60 6.51 4.58
CA ALA A 17 1.61 5.47 4.33
C ALA A 17 2.53 5.29 5.55
N ARG A 18 2.86 6.39 6.23
CA ARG A 18 3.70 6.34 7.42
C ARG A 18 3.00 5.62 8.58
N VAL A 19 1.74 5.93 8.81
CA VAL A 19 0.93 5.23 9.82
C VAL A 19 0.85 3.73 9.49
N ALA A 20 0.62 3.41 8.22
CA ALA A 20 0.60 2.02 7.76
C ALA A 20 1.92 1.31 8.08
N GLY A 21 3.05 1.98 7.86
CA GLY A 21 4.36 1.43 8.17
C GLY A 21 4.53 1.13 9.65
N TYR A 22 4.00 1.97 10.53
CA TYR A 22 4.06 1.72 11.97
C TYR A 22 3.29 0.45 12.34
N TYR A 23 2.10 0.24 11.79
CA TYR A 23 1.35 -0.98 12.05
C TYR A 23 1.99 -2.20 11.40
N ASP A 24 2.57 -2.04 10.23
CA ASP A 24 3.25 -3.12 9.51
C ASP A 24 4.46 -3.62 10.30
N GLU A 25 5.24 -2.71 10.86
CA GLU A 25 6.47 -3.04 11.60
C GLU A 25 6.26 -3.19 13.09
N GLY A 26 5.13 -2.73 13.63
CA GLY A 26 4.87 -2.71 15.06
C GLY A 26 5.66 -1.64 15.79
N ARG A 27 5.90 -0.50 15.14
CA ARG A 27 6.61 0.63 15.75
C ARG A 27 5.66 1.52 16.54
N GLY A 28 5.88 1.64 17.83
CA GLY A 28 5.05 2.46 18.70
C GLY A 28 3.63 1.94 18.88
N THR A 29 3.35 0.75 18.38
CA THR A 29 2.07 0.07 18.49
C THR A 29 2.29 -1.42 18.24
N GLU A 30 1.31 -2.24 18.52
CA GLU A 30 1.36 -3.65 18.16
C GLU A 30 1.28 -3.80 16.64
N GLN A 31 2.02 -4.74 16.09
CA GLN A 31 1.93 -5.06 14.67
C GLN A 31 0.50 -5.45 14.32
N ASN A 32 -0.03 -4.87 13.26
CA ASN A 32 -1.37 -5.19 12.80
C ASN A 32 -1.43 -5.01 11.28
N LEU A 33 -1.26 -6.11 10.56
CA LEU A 33 -1.19 -6.07 9.10
C LEU A 33 -2.53 -5.67 8.47
N ALA A 34 -3.66 -6.02 9.11
CA ALA A 34 -4.97 -5.62 8.60
C ALA A 34 -5.14 -4.10 8.65
N LYS A 35 -4.71 -3.45 9.74
CA LYS A 35 -4.74 -1.99 9.84
C LYS A 35 -3.74 -1.36 8.87
N ALA A 36 -2.55 -1.93 8.76
CA ALA A 36 -1.55 -1.44 7.82
C ALA A 36 -2.12 -1.42 6.40
N SER A 37 -2.80 -2.49 5.99
CA SER A 37 -3.37 -2.57 4.65
C SER A 37 -4.40 -1.45 4.40
N LYS A 38 -5.24 -1.16 5.39
CA LYS A 38 -6.22 -0.09 5.27
C LYS A 38 -5.57 1.28 5.09
N PHE A 39 -4.53 1.56 5.87
CA PHE A 39 -3.83 2.85 5.77
C PHE A 39 -3.03 2.96 4.47
N TYR A 40 -2.41 1.88 4.00
CA TYR A 40 -1.74 1.89 2.70
C TYR A 40 -2.74 2.11 1.57
N GLU A 41 -3.90 1.46 1.63
CA GLU A 41 -4.94 1.65 0.62
C GLU A 41 -5.44 3.09 0.62
N THR A 42 -5.64 3.68 1.80
CA THR A 42 -6.03 5.09 1.93
C THR A 42 -4.95 6.00 1.34
N ALA A 43 -3.67 5.70 1.62
CA ALA A 43 -2.55 6.45 1.04
C ALA A 43 -2.59 6.39 -0.48
N CYS A 44 -2.86 5.22 -1.03
CA CYS A 44 -2.99 5.05 -2.47
C CYS A 44 -4.14 5.88 -3.03
N THR A 45 -5.28 5.93 -2.33
CA THR A 45 -6.42 6.75 -2.72
C THR A 45 -6.02 8.22 -2.84
N TYR A 46 -5.09 8.68 -2.00
CA TYR A 46 -4.57 10.05 -2.06
C TYR A 46 -3.31 10.16 -2.93
N GLU A 47 -3.17 9.26 -3.89
CA GLU A 47 -2.14 9.31 -4.94
C GLU A 47 -0.71 9.18 -4.42
N ASP A 48 -0.53 8.48 -3.29
CA ASP A 48 0.81 8.20 -2.77
C ASP A 48 1.34 6.90 -3.39
N ALA A 49 2.33 7.01 -4.26
CA ALA A 49 2.90 5.87 -4.98
C ALA A 49 3.42 4.78 -4.04
N SER A 50 4.06 5.17 -2.93
CA SER A 50 4.59 4.17 -1.99
C SER A 50 3.46 3.42 -1.28
N GLY A 51 2.34 4.10 -1.00
CA GLY A 51 1.14 3.46 -0.44
C GLY A 51 0.55 2.45 -1.42
N CYS A 52 0.42 2.85 -2.68
CA CYS A 52 -0.07 1.95 -3.74
C CYS A 52 0.83 0.72 -3.89
N HIS A 53 2.14 0.92 -3.90
CA HIS A 53 3.10 -0.17 -4.03
C HIS A 53 3.01 -1.13 -2.85
N ALA A 54 2.93 -0.58 -1.63
CA ALA A 54 2.86 -1.39 -0.42
C ALA A 54 1.58 -2.23 -0.38
N ILE A 55 0.43 -1.64 -0.67
CA ILE A 55 -0.83 -2.39 -0.67
C ILE A 55 -0.85 -3.46 -1.77
N ALA A 56 -0.22 -3.17 -2.91
CA ALA A 56 -0.08 -4.15 -3.98
C ALA A 56 0.72 -5.37 -3.51
N ASP A 57 1.86 -5.13 -2.84
CA ASP A 57 2.66 -6.21 -2.26
C ASP A 57 1.85 -7.05 -1.28
N MET A 58 1.04 -6.41 -0.45
CA MET A 58 0.22 -7.12 0.54
C MET A 58 -0.79 -8.04 -0.14
N TYR A 59 -1.45 -7.59 -1.19
CA TYR A 59 -2.37 -8.43 -1.95
C TYR A 59 -1.65 -9.56 -2.70
N GLU A 60 -0.45 -9.29 -3.19
CA GLU A 60 0.34 -10.32 -3.89
C GLU A 60 0.74 -11.45 -2.95
N ARG A 61 1.11 -11.11 -1.70
CA ARG A 61 1.55 -12.09 -0.70
C ARG A 61 0.43 -12.64 0.16
N GLY A 62 -0.67 -11.92 0.27
CA GLY A 62 -1.74 -12.26 1.20
C GLY A 62 -1.41 -11.88 2.63
N ASP A 63 -0.70 -10.76 2.82
CA ASP A 63 -0.32 -10.23 4.14
C ASP A 63 -1.35 -9.23 4.62
N GLY A 64 -2.09 -9.56 5.68
CA GLY A 64 -3.10 -8.66 6.25
C GLY A 64 -4.37 -8.54 5.42
N VAL A 65 -4.38 -9.11 4.23
CA VAL A 65 -5.51 -9.15 3.31
C VAL A 65 -5.52 -10.51 2.63
N LYS A 66 -6.67 -10.88 2.07
CA LYS A 66 -6.76 -12.11 1.28
C LYS A 66 -5.97 -11.92 -0.02
N LYS A 67 -5.11 -12.89 -0.33
CA LYS A 67 -4.31 -12.85 -1.56
C LYS A 67 -5.19 -12.63 -2.78
N ASP A 68 -4.82 -11.67 -3.62
CA ASP A 68 -5.57 -11.34 -4.83
C ASP A 68 -4.61 -10.70 -5.84
N GLU A 69 -4.17 -11.51 -6.81
CA GLU A 69 -3.20 -11.04 -7.82
C GLU A 69 -3.79 -9.97 -8.73
N THR A 70 -5.11 -10.01 -8.99
CA THR A 70 -5.75 -8.99 -9.81
C THR A 70 -5.71 -7.62 -9.11
N LYS A 71 -6.03 -7.60 -7.82
CA LYS A 71 -5.94 -6.36 -7.04
C LYS A 71 -4.49 -5.88 -6.92
N ALA A 72 -3.56 -6.81 -6.71
CA ALA A 72 -2.14 -6.47 -6.66
C ALA A 72 -1.71 -5.78 -7.96
N MET A 73 -2.10 -6.35 -9.09
CA MET A 73 -1.76 -5.77 -10.39
C MET A 73 -2.37 -4.37 -10.56
N ASP A 74 -3.62 -4.19 -10.16
CA ASP A 74 -4.28 -2.88 -10.23
C ASP A 74 -3.54 -1.84 -9.39
N PHE A 75 -3.16 -2.20 -8.18
CA PHE A 75 -2.43 -1.28 -7.29
C PHE A 75 -1.01 -1.01 -7.78
N TYR A 76 -0.33 -2.01 -8.34
CA TYR A 76 0.98 -1.77 -8.95
C TYR A 76 0.85 -0.80 -10.12
N GLY A 77 -0.21 -0.94 -10.93
CA GLY A 77 -0.47 -0.01 -12.03
C GLY A 77 -0.64 1.41 -11.54
N LEU A 78 -1.43 1.60 -10.47
CA LEU A 78 -1.60 2.93 -9.87
C LEU A 78 -0.29 3.48 -9.33
N ALA A 79 0.48 2.64 -8.64
CA ALA A 79 1.77 3.06 -8.11
C ALA A 79 2.71 3.49 -9.22
N CYS A 80 2.71 2.75 -10.33
CA CYS A 80 3.48 3.10 -11.51
C CYS A 80 3.06 4.46 -12.06
N ASP A 81 1.75 4.69 -12.17
CA ASP A 81 1.20 5.96 -12.65
C ASP A 81 1.59 7.13 -11.74
N TYR A 82 1.70 6.88 -10.44
CA TYR A 82 2.06 7.92 -9.48
C TYR A 82 3.58 8.07 -9.27
N GLY A 83 4.37 7.34 -10.04
CA GLY A 83 5.81 7.56 -10.08
C GLY A 83 6.70 6.48 -9.48
N SER A 84 6.15 5.34 -9.08
CA SER A 84 6.97 4.24 -8.54
C SER A 84 7.52 3.37 -9.66
N ARG A 85 8.82 3.48 -9.91
CA ARG A 85 9.49 2.69 -10.97
C ARG A 85 9.48 1.19 -10.65
N GLY A 86 9.67 0.84 -9.38
CA GLY A 86 9.61 -0.55 -8.96
C GLY A 86 8.25 -1.17 -9.23
N ALA A 87 7.18 -0.39 -8.99
CA ALA A 87 5.82 -0.85 -9.24
C ALA A 87 5.57 -1.07 -10.73
N CYS A 88 6.17 -0.27 -11.60
CA CYS A 88 6.05 -0.47 -13.05
C CYS A 88 6.59 -1.83 -13.47
N ALA A 89 7.74 -2.21 -12.91
CA ALA A 89 8.34 -3.52 -13.18
C ALA A 89 7.47 -4.65 -12.65
N ASP A 90 6.95 -4.48 -11.42
CA ASP A 90 6.08 -5.48 -10.79
C ASP A 90 4.77 -5.64 -11.58
N PHE A 91 4.21 -4.54 -12.04
CA PHE A 91 2.99 -4.57 -12.87
C PHE A 91 3.21 -5.38 -14.14
N ARG A 92 4.32 -5.13 -14.83
CA ARG A 92 4.64 -5.86 -16.07
C ARG A 92 4.79 -7.35 -15.81
N LYS A 93 5.44 -7.70 -14.71
CA LYS A 93 5.68 -9.09 -14.34
C LYS A 93 4.36 -9.83 -14.11
N LEU A 94 3.46 -9.22 -13.33
CA LEU A 94 2.15 -9.82 -13.06
C LEU A 94 1.28 -9.87 -14.31
N TYR A 95 1.32 -8.83 -15.12
CA TYR A 95 0.54 -8.78 -16.36
C TYR A 95 0.93 -9.92 -17.30
N LYS A 96 2.22 -10.18 -17.43
CA LYS A 96 2.72 -11.31 -18.24
C LYS A 96 2.29 -12.65 -17.68
N ASN A 97 2.29 -12.79 -16.37
CA ASN A 97 1.96 -14.06 -15.71
C ASN A 97 0.46 -14.36 -15.77
N THR A 98 -0.41 -13.35 -15.91
CA THR A 98 -1.86 -13.53 -15.95
C THR A 98 -2.39 -13.75 -17.36
N LYS A 99 -1.55 -13.62 -18.37
CA LYS A 99 -1.92 -13.89 -19.77
C LYS A 99 -1.63 -15.36 -20.17
#